data_ff3eb960e60851d3d42093c057099ec7
#
_entry.id   ff3eb960e60851d3d42093c057099ec7
#
_cell.length_a   1.000
_cell.length_b   1.000
_cell.length_c   1.000
_cell.angle_alpha   90.00
_cell.angle_beta   90.00
_cell.angle_gamma   90.00
#
_symmetry.space_group_name_H-M   'P 1'
#
loop_
_entity.id
_entity.type
_entity.pdbx_description
1 polymer ?
#
loop_
_entity_poly.entity_id
_entity_poly.type
_entity_poly.pdbx_seq_one_letter_code
_entity_poly.pdbx_strand_id
1 'polypeptide(L)'
;MVVSPRSYFVFTPLLASAAVGTLEARTTLESVRGRGRGVEFFQGWADDVNFNEKTLFIEESTRRRDSFASKPSELPVIASKDAKKLPSKKGEVFPLKYDKLVVAVGCYSQTFNTPGVRENAFFLKDVGDSIRIRKRILECKYPPWLFHIPS
;
A
#
# COMPACT_ATOMS: atom_id res chain seq x y z
N MET A 1 -8.27 -14.22 -12.79
CA MET A 1 -8.14 -13.96 -11.35
C MET A 1 -7.11 -12.86 -11.09
N VAL A 2 -7.23 -12.15 -9.96
CA VAL A 2 -6.31 -11.11 -9.52
C VAL A 2 -5.87 -11.44 -8.10
N VAL A 3 -4.56 -11.39 -7.85
CA VAL A 3 -3.96 -11.54 -6.52
C VAL A 3 -3.34 -10.21 -6.12
N SER A 4 -3.74 -9.65 -5.00
CA SER A 4 -3.18 -8.38 -4.51
C SER A 4 -3.40 -8.26 -3.00
N PRO A 5 -2.46 -7.72 -2.23
CA PRO A 5 -2.67 -7.42 -0.82
C PRO A 5 -3.67 -6.29 -0.59
N ARG A 6 -3.93 -5.47 -1.63
CA ARG A 6 -4.88 -4.36 -1.60
C ARG A 6 -6.15 -4.70 -2.36
N SER A 7 -7.30 -4.41 -1.76
CA SER A 7 -8.62 -4.63 -2.36
C SER A 7 -9.08 -3.49 -3.26
N TYR A 8 -8.19 -2.55 -3.56
CA TYR A 8 -8.49 -1.36 -4.35
C TYR A 8 -7.36 -1.04 -5.34
N PHE A 9 -7.74 -0.41 -6.43
CA PHE A 9 -6.87 0.25 -7.39
C PHE A 9 -6.76 1.73 -7.02
N VAL A 10 -5.57 2.30 -7.12
CA VAL A 10 -5.32 3.73 -6.92
C VAL A 10 -5.02 4.39 -8.24
N PHE A 11 -5.79 5.39 -8.61
CA PHE A 11 -5.50 6.20 -9.78
C PHE A 11 -4.44 7.26 -9.43
N THR A 12 -3.18 6.86 -9.54
CA THR A 12 -2.02 7.64 -9.07
C THR A 12 -1.91 9.07 -9.61
N PRO A 13 -2.33 9.42 -10.86
CA PRO A 13 -2.28 10.80 -11.32
C PRO A 13 -3.08 11.79 -10.48
N LEU A 14 -4.14 11.33 -9.80
CA LEU A 14 -4.98 12.17 -8.94
C LEU A 14 -4.47 12.33 -7.51
N LEU A 15 -3.42 11.59 -7.12
CA LEU A 15 -2.90 11.65 -5.75
C LEU A 15 -2.32 13.03 -5.39
N ALA A 16 -1.74 13.75 -6.35
CA ALA A 16 -1.25 15.12 -6.12
C ALA A 16 -2.41 16.06 -5.74
N SER A 17 -3.53 15.98 -6.47
CA SER A 17 -4.74 16.75 -6.16
C SER A 17 -5.34 16.38 -4.81
N ALA A 18 -5.29 15.11 -4.42
CA ALA A 18 -5.72 14.66 -3.11
C ALA A 18 -4.79 15.16 -2.00
N ALA A 19 -3.47 15.21 -2.25
CA ALA A 19 -2.49 15.71 -1.28
C ALA A 19 -2.67 17.19 -0.96
N VAL A 20 -2.99 18.03 -1.95
CA VAL A 20 -3.26 19.47 -1.73
C VAL A 20 -4.70 19.77 -1.36
N GLY A 21 -5.60 18.78 -1.38
CA GLY A 21 -6.97 18.92 -0.93
C GLY A 21 -7.96 19.47 -1.96
N THR A 22 -7.56 19.57 -3.22
CA THR A 22 -8.48 19.95 -4.31
C THR A 22 -9.40 18.80 -4.72
N LEU A 23 -9.01 17.56 -4.34
CA LEU A 23 -9.78 16.35 -4.56
C LEU A 23 -9.87 15.56 -3.25
N GLU A 24 -11.00 14.91 -3.01
CA GLU A 24 -11.12 14.00 -1.87
C GLU A 24 -10.34 12.70 -2.14
N ALA A 25 -9.53 12.26 -1.17
CA ALA A 25 -8.67 11.08 -1.33
C ALA A 25 -9.44 9.82 -1.73
N ARG A 26 -10.68 9.69 -1.30
CA ARG A 26 -11.59 8.58 -1.59
C ARG A 26 -11.90 8.43 -3.08
N THR A 27 -11.96 9.54 -3.82
CA THR A 27 -12.28 9.54 -5.25
C THR A 27 -11.14 9.01 -6.12
N THR A 28 -9.94 8.86 -5.56
CA THR A 28 -8.79 8.27 -6.25
C THR A 28 -8.77 6.73 -6.18
N LEU A 29 -9.70 6.15 -5.43
CA LEU A 29 -9.76 4.72 -5.16
C LEU A 29 -10.87 4.05 -5.96
N GLU A 30 -10.55 2.87 -6.47
CA GLU A 30 -11.50 2.02 -7.16
C GLU A 30 -11.44 0.60 -6.58
N SER A 31 -12.59 0.05 -6.17
CA SER A 31 -12.63 -1.30 -5.65
C SER A 31 -12.31 -2.33 -6.73
N VAL A 32 -11.39 -3.24 -6.46
CA VAL A 32 -11.12 -4.39 -7.34
C VAL A 32 -12.21 -5.46 -7.18
N ARG A 33 -12.85 -5.53 -6.02
CA ARG A 33 -13.94 -6.47 -5.75
C ARG A 33 -15.22 -6.02 -6.46
N GLY A 34 -15.85 -6.94 -7.18
CA GLY A 34 -17.17 -6.70 -7.79
C GLY A 34 -17.13 -5.98 -9.15
N ARG A 35 -15.98 -5.63 -9.69
CA ARG A 35 -15.87 -5.11 -11.05
C ARG A 35 -15.57 -6.21 -12.04
N GLY A 36 -16.57 -6.59 -12.77
CA GLY A 36 -16.47 -7.54 -13.87
C GLY A 36 -16.99 -8.93 -13.50
N ARG A 37 -17.93 -9.38 -14.28
CA ARG A 37 -18.41 -10.74 -14.23
C ARG A 37 -17.26 -11.68 -14.59
N GLY A 38 -16.88 -12.55 -13.64
CA GLY A 38 -15.88 -13.59 -13.88
C GLY A 38 -14.44 -13.27 -13.44
N VAL A 39 -14.20 -12.16 -12.74
CA VAL A 39 -12.90 -11.89 -12.11
C VAL A 39 -12.92 -12.30 -10.64
N GLU A 40 -12.20 -13.35 -10.32
CA GLU A 40 -11.96 -13.76 -8.92
C GLU A 40 -10.84 -12.91 -8.33
N PHE A 41 -11.01 -12.48 -7.07
CA PHE A 41 -10.05 -11.67 -6.35
C PHE A 41 -9.59 -12.37 -5.08
N PHE A 42 -8.28 -12.59 -4.96
CA PHE A 42 -7.62 -13.15 -3.79
C PHE A 42 -6.82 -12.05 -3.08
N GLN A 43 -7.18 -11.76 -1.84
CA GLN A 43 -6.46 -10.76 -1.05
C GLN A 43 -5.30 -11.41 -0.31
N GLY A 44 -4.11 -11.24 -0.84
CA GLY A 44 -2.91 -11.84 -0.29
C GLY A 44 -1.64 -11.34 -0.97
N TRP A 45 -0.52 -11.74 -0.39
CA TRP A 45 0.79 -11.52 -0.96
C TRP A 45 1.19 -12.69 -1.83
N ALA A 46 1.69 -12.44 -3.02
CA ALA A 46 2.37 -13.46 -3.81
C ALA A 46 3.75 -13.68 -3.19
N ASP A 47 3.93 -14.79 -2.50
CA ASP A 47 5.16 -15.09 -1.73
C ASP A 47 6.18 -15.82 -2.61
N ASP A 48 5.73 -16.82 -3.37
CA ASP A 48 6.60 -17.61 -4.24
C ASP A 48 5.89 -18.09 -5.51
N VAL A 49 6.65 -18.39 -6.56
CA VAL A 49 6.14 -18.85 -7.85
C VAL A 49 6.91 -20.08 -8.32
N ASN A 50 6.23 -21.20 -8.47
CA ASN A 50 6.77 -22.38 -9.14
C ASN A 50 6.37 -22.35 -10.62
N PHE A 51 7.31 -21.97 -11.49
CA PHE A 51 7.06 -21.86 -12.92
C PHE A 51 6.88 -23.22 -13.61
N ASN A 52 7.54 -24.28 -13.11
CA ASN A 52 7.44 -25.62 -13.69
C ASN A 52 6.05 -26.23 -13.48
N GLU A 53 5.51 -26.09 -12.27
CA GLU A 53 4.20 -26.59 -11.89
C GLU A 53 3.07 -25.57 -12.11
N LYS A 54 3.41 -24.36 -12.59
CA LYS A 54 2.48 -23.26 -12.79
C LYS A 54 1.66 -22.98 -11.53
N THR A 55 2.32 -22.89 -10.39
CA THR A 55 1.71 -22.71 -9.09
C THR A 55 2.23 -21.44 -8.44
N LEU A 56 1.31 -20.59 -8.00
CA LEU A 56 1.57 -19.38 -7.21
C LEU A 56 1.22 -19.66 -5.76
N PHE A 57 2.15 -19.40 -4.85
CA PHE A 57 1.90 -19.47 -3.41
C PHE A 57 1.48 -18.11 -2.89
N ILE A 58 0.31 -18.06 -2.25
CA ILE A 58 -0.31 -16.84 -1.76
C ILE A 58 -0.38 -16.89 -0.25
N GLU A 59 0.23 -15.93 0.43
CA GLU A 59 0.04 -15.69 1.86
C GLU A 59 -1.19 -14.79 2.06
N GLU A 60 -2.19 -15.26 2.78
CA GLU A 60 -3.41 -14.51 3.04
C GLU A 60 -3.09 -13.23 3.82
N SER A 61 -3.56 -12.09 3.30
CA SER A 61 -3.44 -10.79 3.95
C SER A 61 -4.70 -10.46 4.73
N THR A 62 -5.11 -11.35 5.66
CA THR A 62 -6.26 -11.11 6.52
C THR A 62 -5.83 -10.22 7.68
N ARG A 63 -6.23 -8.94 7.64
CA ARG A 63 -6.19 -8.12 8.84
C ARG A 63 -7.26 -8.66 9.80
N ARG A 64 -6.85 -9.38 10.85
CA ARG A 64 -7.74 -9.60 11.98
C ARG A 64 -8.26 -8.25 12.47
N ARG A 65 -9.55 -8.16 12.76
CA ARG A 65 -10.24 -6.97 13.26
C ARG A 65 -9.64 -6.32 14.52
N ASP A 66 -8.68 -6.99 15.13
CA ASP A 66 -8.11 -6.61 16.43
C ASP A 66 -6.99 -5.56 16.36
N SER A 67 -6.65 -5.06 15.17
CA SER A 67 -5.62 -4.03 15.00
C SER A 67 -6.13 -2.78 14.30
N PHE A 68 -7.15 -2.14 14.88
CA PHE A 68 -7.46 -0.73 14.55
C PHE A 68 -6.44 0.25 15.16
N ALA A 69 -5.39 -0.24 15.80
CA ALA A 69 -4.24 0.55 16.15
C ALA A 69 -3.40 0.79 14.89
N SER A 70 -3.67 1.91 14.28
CA SER A 70 -3.00 2.47 13.14
C SER A 70 -1.48 2.50 13.30
N LYS A 71 -0.80 1.46 12.81
CA LYS A 71 0.57 1.65 12.34
C LYS A 71 0.49 2.13 10.89
N PRO A 72 1.22 3.20 10.52
CA PRO A 72 1.35 3.59 9.13
C PRO A 72 1.73 2.35 8.31
N SER A 73 1.17 2.21 7.12
CA SER A 73 1.59 1.17 6.20
C SER A 73 3.06 1.44 5.84
N GLU A 74 3.95 0.91 6.65
CA GLU A 74 5.35 0.79 6.27
C GLU A 74 5.36 -0.21 5.12
N LEU A 75 5.26 0.33 3.91
CA LEU A 75 5.66 -0.44 2.74
C LEU A 75 7.09 -0.88 2.99
N PRO A 76 7.43 -2.16 2.77
CA PRO A 76 8.77 -2.62 2.96
C PRO A 76 9.66 -1.77 2.05
N VAL A 77 10.38 -0.84 2.64
CA VAL A 77 11.48 -0.16 1.98
C VAL A 77 12.48 -1.27 1.74
N ILE A 78 12.77 -1.57 0.47
CA ILE A 78 13.85 -2.50 0.14
C ILE A 78 15.12 -1.87 0.70
N ALA A 79 15.39 -2.17 1.96
CA ALA A 79 16.67 -1.93 2.54
C ALA A 79 17.63 -2.99 1.95
N SER A 80 18.87 -2.54 1.70
CA SER A 80 20.06 -3.34 1.51
C SER A 80 19.98 -4.76 2.09
N LYS A 81 20.76 -5.67 1.54
CA LYS A 81 20.87 -7.13 1.76
C LYS A 81 20.76 -7.66 3.20
N ASP A 82 20.66 -6.77 4.19
CA ASP A 82 20.60 -7.08 5.62
C ASP A 82 19.23 -6.78 6.28
N ALA A 83 18.17 -6.53 5.49
CA ALA A 83 16.84 -6.36 6.05
C ALA A 83 16.38 -7.69 6.67
N LYS A 84 16.64 -7.83 7.97
CA LYS A 84 16.04 -8.85 8.82
C LYS A 84 14.54 -8.89 8.53
N LYS A 85 14.08 -9.98 7.95
CA LYS A 85 12.67 -10.28 7.74
C LYS A 85 11.93 -9.98 9.04
N LEU A 86 11.15 -8.89 9.09
CA LEU A 86 10.26 -8.66 10.22
C LEU A 86 9.38 -9.90 10.36
N PRO A 87 9.19 -10.43 11.57
CA PRO A 87 8.28 -11.54 11.80
C PRO A 87 6.85 -11.03 11.58
N SER A 88 6.40 -11.05 10.31
CA SER A 88 4.98 -10.95 10.01
C SER A 88 4.35 -12.19 10.61
N LYS A 89 3.25 -12.05 11.37
CA LYS A 89 2.38 -13.16 11.64
C LYS A 89 1.93 -13.66 10.28
N LYS A 90 2.54 -14.73 9.79
CA LYS A 90 2.23 -15.33 8.50
C LYS A 90 0.76 -15.70 8.51
N GLY A 91 0.03 -15.20 7.51
CA GLY A 91 -1.28 -15.72 7.17
C GLY A 91 -1.16 -17.17 6.68
N GLU A 92 -2.26 -17.81 6.45
CA GLU A 92 -2.27 -19.13 5.83
C GLU A 92 -1.75 -19.03 4.40
N VAL A 93 -0.81 -19.91 4.02
CA VAL A 93 -0.27 -19.97 2.67
C VAL A 93 -1.00 -21.05 1.90
N PHE A 94 -1.57 -20.70 0.77
CA PHE A 94 -2.26 -21.65 -0.10
C PHE A 94 -1.75 -21.58 -1.54
N PRO A 95 -1.71 -22.73 -2.24
CA PRO A 95 -1.28 -22.79 -3.63
C PRO A 95 -2.44 -22.44 -4.58
N LEU A 96 -2.13 -21.69 -5.63
CA LEU A 96 -3.06 -21.33 -6.70
C LEU A 96 -2.46 -21.70 -8.05
N LYS A 97 -3.13 -22.55 -8.82
CA LYS A 97 -2.67 -22.94 -10.17
C LYS A 97 -3.09 -21.90 -11.20
N TYR A 98 -2.27 -21.71 -12.22
CA TYR A 98 -2.52 -20.80 -13.33
C TYR A 98 -2.12 -21.40 -14.68
N ASP A 99 -2.78 -21.01 -15.75
CA ASP A 99 -2.39 -21.34 -17.12
C ASP A 99 -1.40 -20.32 -17.69
N LYS A 100 -1.71 -19.02 -17.44
CA LYS A 100 -0.90 -17.88 -17.84
C LYS A 100 -0.77 -16.94 -16.65
N LEU A 101 0.44 -16.45 -16.40
CA LEU A 101 0.74 -15.52 -15.30
C LEU A 101 1.18 -14.17 -15.87
N VAL A 102 0.55 -13.10 -15.38
CA VAL A 102 1.00 -11.73 -15.61
C VAL A 102 1.54 -11.19 -14.30
N VAL A 103 2.82 -10.80 -14.29
CA VAL A 103 3.47 -10.20 -13.12
C VAL A 103 3.41 -8.68 -13.25
N ALA A 104 2.61 -8.05 -12.37
CA ALA A 104 2.36 -6.61 -12.36
C ALA A 104 2.52 -6.04 -10.94
N VAL A 105 3.67 -6.31 -10.32
CA VAL A 105 3.95 -5.98 -8.92
C VAL A 105 4.21 -4.49 -8.66
N GLY A 106 4.25 -3.67 -9.70
CA GLY A 106 4.52 -2.24 -9.60
C GLY A 106 5.99 -1.92 -9.30
N CYS A 107 6.22 -0.74 -8.73
CA CYS A 107 7.55 -0.27 -8.38
C CYS A 107 7.52 0.54 -7.08
N TYR A 108 8.68 0.63 -6.43
CA TYR A 108 8.91 1.49 -5.27
C TYR A 108 9.62 2.78 -5.67
N SER A 109 9.47 3.81 -4.82
CA SER A 109 10.26 5.03 -4.97
C SER A 109 11.73 4.75 -4.63
N GLN A 110 12.62 5.12 -5.54
CA GLN A 110 14.06 4.98 -5.33
C GLN A 110 14.62 6.26 -4.73
N THR A 111 15.44 6.12 -3.70
CA THR A 111 16.16 7.24 -3.07
C THR A 111 17.59 7.35 -3.55
N PHE A 112 18.06 6.36 -4.32
CA PHE A 112 19.47 6.22 -4.75
C PHE A 112 20.45 6.32 -3.60
N ASN A 113 20.03 5.93 -2.37
CA ASN A 113 20.77 6.06 -1.12
C ASN A 113 21.22 7.49 -0.79
N THR A 114 20.54 8.51 -1.32
CA THR A 114 20.79 9.90 -0.99
C THR A 114 20.55 10.12 0.51
N PRO A 115 21.56 10.59 1.27
CA PRO A 115 21.40 10.82 2.71
C PRO A 115 20.27 11.81 3.02
N GLY A 116 19.49 11.52 4.05
CA GLY A 116 18.40 12.39 4.52
C GLY A 116 17.10 12.32 3.72
N VAL A 117 17.07 11.66 2.56
CA VAL A 117 15.84 11.58 1.75
C VAL A 117 14.79 10.72 2.44
N ARG A 118 15.18 9.62 3.06
CA ARG A 118 14.22 8.72 3.74
C ARG A 118 13.58 9.37 4.95
N GLU A 119 14.34 10.16 5.67
CA GLU A 119 13.95 10.79 6.93
C GLU A 119 13.15 12.07 6.71
N ASN A 120 13.42 12.80 5.62
CA ASN A 120 12.90 14.15 5.41
C ASN A 120 11.96 14.30 4.23
N ALA A 121 11.82 13.29 3.35
CA ALA A 121 10.95 13.35 2.18
C ALA A 121 9.67 12.53 2.35
N PHE A 122 8.59 12.99 1.72
CA PHE A 122 7.38 12.23 1.54
C PHE A 122 7.35 11.61 0.15
N PHE A 123 6.97 10.34 0.08
CA PHE A 123 6.75 9.66 -1.20
C PHE A 123 5.26 9.65 -1.50
N LEU A 124 4.89 9.72 -2.78
CA LEU A 124 3.51 9.77 -3.23
C LEU A 124 3.22 8.60 -4.16
N LYS A 125 2.83 7.47 -3.59
CA LYS A 125 2.53 6.22 -4.30
C LYS A 125 1.15 5.66 -3.98
N ASP A 126 0.62 5.99 -2.81
CA ASP A 126 -0.64 5.47 -2.33
C ASP A 126 -1.51 6.58 -1.73
N VAL A 127 -2.79 6.29 -1.56
CA VAL A 127 -3.73 7.22 -0.93
C VAL A 127 -3.31 7.62 0.49
N GLY A 128 -2.73 6.70 1.25
CA GLY A 128 -2.17 6.98 2.57
C GLY A 128 -1.06 8.03 2.54
N ASP A 129 -0.27 8.05 1.48
CA ASP A 129 0.78 9.06 1.29
C ASP A 129 0.19 10.45 1.06
N SER A 130 -0.83 10.56 0.20
CA SER A 130 -1.50 11.83 -0.07
C SER A 130 -2.14 12.42 1.20
N ILE A 131 -2.73 11.57 2.04
CA ILE A 131 -3.32 11.98 3.33
C ILE A 131 -2.22 12.48 4.28
N ARG A 132 -1.08 11.78 4.37
CA ARG A 132 0.05 12.21 5.21
C ARG A 132 0.64 13.54 4.76
N ILE A 133 0.81 13.72 3.45
CA ILE A 133 1.29 14.98 2.88
C ILE A 133 0.32 16.11 3.18
N ARG A 134 -0.98 15.89 2.96
CA ARG A 134 -2.02 16.89 3.27
C ARG A 134 -2.01 17.27 4.74
N LYS A 135 -1.94 16.30 5.64
CA LYS A 135 -1.85 16.54 7.08
C LYS A 135 -0.63 17.42 7.39
N ARG A 136 0.53 17.10 6.83
CA ARG A 136 1.75 17.88 7.07
C ARG A 136 1.66 19.30 6.55
N ILE A 137 1.06 19.51 5.38
CA ILE A 137 0.82 20.85 4.82
C ILE A 137 -0.07 21.67 5.77
N LEU A 138 -1.14 21.09 6.30
CA LEU A 138 -2.04 21.75 7.22
C LEU A 138 -1.36 22.08 8.55
N GLU A 139 -0.57 21.16 9.09
CA GLU A 139 0.21 21.39 10.32
C GLU A 139 1.23 22.52 10.16
N CYS A 140 1.86 22.65 9.00
CA CYS A 140 2.79 23.74 8.71
C CYS A 140 2.09 25.09 8.55
N LYS A 141 0.87 25.08 7.97
CA LYS A 141 0.10 26.30 7.72
C LYS A 141 -0.63 26.80 8.96
N TYR A 142 -1.08 25.88 9.80
CA TYR A 142 -1.84 26.18 11.01
C TYR A 142 -1.10 25.56 12.21
N PRO A 143 -0.40 26.38 13.00
CA PRO A 143 0.31 25.88 14.17
C PRO A 143 -0.68 25.32 15.22
N PRO A 144 -0.27 24.32 16.01
CA PRO A 144 -1.16 23.59 16.93
C PRO A 144 -1.97 24.46 17.89
N TRP A 145 -1.46 25.65 18.27
CA TRP A 145 -2.15 26.55 19.18
C TRP A 145 -3.39 27.22 18.55
N LEU A 146 -3.52 27.25 17.22
CA LEU A 146 -4.70 27.80 16.56
C LEU A 146 -5.95 26.93 16.74
N PHE A 147 -5.77 25.63 17.04
CA PHE A 147 -6.85 24.66 17.29
C PHE A 147 -7.13 24.45 18.79
N HIS A 148 -6.39 25.11 19.67
CA HIS A 148 -6.66 25.09 21.09
C HIS A 148 -7.81 26.08 21.38
N ILE A 149 -9.06 25.60 21.23
CA ILE A 149 -10.23 26.28 21.78
C ILE A 149 -10.18 25.96 23.27
N PRO A 150 -9.94 26.97 24.15
CA PRO A 150 -10.06 26.72 25.58
C PRO A 150 -11.51 26.37 25.89
N SER A 151 -11.70 25.21 26.52
CA SER A 151 -12.96 24.73 27.09
C SER A 151 -13.41 25.59 28.22
#